data_e9d01bf84787b0bbd640bcf02da5314e
#
_entry.id   e9d01bf84787b0bbd640bcf02da5314e
#
_cell.length_a   1.000
_cell.length_b   1.000
_cell.length_c   1.000
_cell.angle_alpha   90.00
_cell.angle_beta   90.00
_cell.angle_gamma   90.00
#
_symmetry.space_group_name_H-M   'P 1'
#
loop_
_entity.id
_entity.type
_entity.pdbx_description
1 polymer ?
#
loop_
_entity_poly.entity_id
_entity_poly.type
_entity_poly.pdbx_seq_one_letter_code
_entity_poly.pdbx_strand_id
1 'polypeptide(L)'
;MGEFDLIKRYFSRPARHAVLGVGDDCALLAPTAGMQLALSTDMLVEGRHFLSTVNPVHLGHKALAVNLSDLAACGAKPRAFMLSLALPRVDEAWLSGFAQGLWALADAFECELIGGDTTQGPLNISITVIGDVPAGKALLRSGAQVGDDIYVSGTLGDARVALEVFRGHLSVPESVFLTARTRMEQPTPRIDLGLALRGLATSAADISDGLLGDLGHILQASQVGADIDTPMASPLLACASQLNLPQSQQLEFILSGGDDYELVFTAPPQWRADVLAAGVTSNTSVTRIGKVRAGQGVQLRDAAGQPMDQRFASFDHFA
;
A
#
# COMPACT_ATOMS: atom_id res chain seq x y z
N MET A 1 -16.61 19.71 -23.31
CA MET A 1 -15.80 18.51 -23.61
C MET A 1 -16.68 17.31 -23.35
N GLY A 2 -16.85 16.44 -24.34
CA GLY A 2 -17.57 15.17 -24.18
C GLY A 2 -16.70 14.12 -23.49
N GLU A 3 -17.33 13.00 -23.08
CA GLU A 3 -16.64 11.87 -22.42
C GLU A 3 -15.47 11.33 -23.25
N PHE A 4 -15.70 11.04 -24.53
CA PHE A 4 -14.65 10.52 -25.42
C PHE A 4 -13.51 11.52 -25.67
N ASP A 5 -13.80 12.84 -25.71
CA ASP A 5 -12.76 13.86 -25.82
C ASP A 5 -11.90 13.90 -24.56
N LEU A 6 -12.50 13.73 -23.39
CA LEU A 6 -11.84 13.65 -22.09
C LEU A 6 -10.92 12.44 -22.04
N ILE A 7 -11.44 11.25 -22.36
CA ILE A 7 -10.64 9.99 -22.37
C ILE A 7 -9.46 10.14 -23.32
N LYS A 8 -9.72 10.60 -24.56
CA LYS A 8 -8.66 10.77 -25.56
C LYS A 8 -7.57 11.74 -25.11
N ARG A 9 -7.96 12.83 -24.44
CA ARG A 9 -7.03 13.90 -24.06
C ARG A 9 -6.18 13.56 -22.83
N TYR A 10 -6.77 12.90 -21.82
CA TYR A 10 -6.12 12.70 -20.52
C TYR A 10 -5.69 11.25 -20.25
N PHE A 11 -6.39 10.28 -20.82
CA PHE A 11 -6.25 8.86 -20.47
C PHE A 11 -5.90 7.94 -21.65
N SER A 12 -5.66 8.47 -22.85
CA SER A 12 -5.27 7.67 -24.01
C SER A 12 -3.81 7.90 -24.40
N ARG A 13 -3.06 6.80 -24.48
CA ARG A 13 -1.69 6.75 -25.02
C ARG A 13 -1.55 5.52 -25.92
N PRO A 14 -0.61 5.52 -26.90
CA PRO A 14 -0.32 4.31 -27.68
C PRO A 14 0.07 3.14 -26.80
N ALA A 15 -0.52 1.96 -27.05
CA ALA A 15 -0.18 0.75 -26.33
C ALA A 15 1.30 0.38 -26.56
N ARG A 16 1.99 -0.04 -25.50
CA ARG A 16 3.40 -0.46 -25.51
C ARG A 16 3.53 -1.98 -25.37
N HIS A 17 2.75 -2.56 -24.47
CA HIS A 17 2.81 -3.98 -24.10
C HIS A 17 1.47 -4.69 -24.33
N ALA A 18 0.35 -3.97 -24.28
CA ALA A 18 -0.95 -4.49 -24.66
C ALA A 18 -1.02 -4.69 -26.18
N VAL A 19 -1.69 -5.76 -26.62
CA VAL A 19 -1.99 -6.00 -28.04
C VAL A 19 -3.00 -4.95 -28.54
N LEU A 20 -3.94 -4.58 -27.67
CA LEU A 20 -4.93 -3.53 -27.88
C LEU A 20 -5.17 -2.83 -26.55
N GLY A 21 -5.08 -1.49 -26.53
CA GLY A 21 -5.30 -0.65 -25.34
C GLY A 21 -6.60 0.15 -25.43
N VAL A 22 -6.56 1.37 -24.88
CA VAL A 22 -7.71 2.30 -24.84
C VAL A 22 -8.19 2.64 -26.25
N GLY A 23 -9.50 2.57 -26.48
CA GLY A 23 -10.14 3.03 -27.73
C GLY A 23 -11.01 2.00 -28.46
N ASP A 24 -11.12 0.79 -27.93
CA ASP A 24 -12.03 -0.27 -28.40
C ASP A 24 -12.86 -0.80 -27.22
N ASP A 25 -13.87 -1.64 -27.47
CA ASP A 25 -14.74 -2.22 -26.42
C ASP A 25 -13.98 -3.02 -25.36
N CYS A 26 -12.88 -3.67 -25.76
CA CYS A 26 -12.02 -4.45 -24.86
C CYS A 26 -10.55 -4.17 -25.12
N ALA A 27 -9.75 -4.15 -24.05
CA ALA A 27 -8.30 -4.28 -24.19
C ALA A 27 -7.89 -5.75 -24.39
N LEU A 28 -6.77 -5.98 -25.08
CA LEU A 28 -6.22 -7.31 -25.30
C LEU A 28 -4.81 -7.39 -24.71
N LEU A 29 -4.62 -8.27 -23.73
CA LEU A 29 -3.32 -8.61 -23.15
C LEU A 29 -2.93 -10.03 -23.56
N ALA A 30 -1.74 -10.19 -24.14
CA ALA A 30 -1.19 -11.51 -24.37
C ALA A 30 -0.71 -12.11 -23.04
N PRO A 31 -1.06 -13.35 -22.69
CA PRO A 31 -0.51 -14.00 -21.51
C PRO A 31 1.00 -14.25 -21.65
N THR A 32 1.75 -14.02 -20.57
CA THR A 32 3.20 -14.32 -20.54
C THR A 32 3.41 -15.80 -20.20
N ALA A 33 4.17 -16.51 -21.01
CA ALA A 33 4.43 -17.94 -20.79
C ALA A 33 5.08 -18.19 -19.41
N GLY A 34 4.58 -19.17 -18.66
CA GLY A 34 5.06 -19.53 -17.32
C GLY A 34 4.66 -18.57 -16.20
N MET A 35 3.84 -17.55 -16.50
CA MET A 35 3.33 -16.60 -15.53
C MET A 35 1.84 -16.85 -15.22
N GLN A 36 1.44 -16.44 -14.02
CA GLN A 36 0.04 -16.25 -13.63
C GLN A 36 -0.24 -14.74 -13.59
N LEU A 37 -1.50 -14.37 -13.82
CA LEU A 37 -1.95 -13.00 -13.64
C LEU A 37 -2.36 -12.80 -12.17
N ALA A 38 -1.80 -11.78 -11.54
CA ALA A 38 -2.26 -11.22 -10.28
C ALA A 38 -3.16 -10.03 -10.61
N LEU A 39 -4.38 -10.00 -10.06
CA LEU A 39 -5.34 -8.93 -10.25
C LEU A 39 -5.79 -8.43 -8.89
N SER A 40 -5.87 -7.12 -8.74
CA SER A 40 -6.49 -6.46 -7.60
C SER A 40 -7.28 -5.24 -8.04
N THR A 41 -8.20 -4.78 -7.19
CA THR A 41 -8.98 -3.59 -7.43
C THR A 41 -9.27 -2.86 -6.14
N ASP A 42 -8.97 -1.56 -6.14
CA ASP A 42 -9.31 -0.64 -5.06
C ASP A 42 -10.18 0.50 -5.55
N MET A 43 -10.93 1.06 -4.60
CA MET A 43 -11.82 2.18 -4.82
C MET A 43 -11.51 3.31 -3.84
N LEU A 44 -11.25 4.52 -4.36
CA LEU A 44 -11.08 5.71 -3.57
C LEU A 44 -12.30 6.62 -3.67
N VAL A 45 -12.91 6.93 -2.52
CA VAL A 45 -14.10 7.77 -2.41
C VAL A 45 -13.73 9.06 -1.69
N GLU A 46 -14.13 10.21 -2.24
CA GLU A 46 -13.93 11.52 -1.61
C GLU A 46 -14.58 11.59 -0.23
N GLY A 47 -13.86 12.17 0.73
CA GLY A 47 -14.30 12.27 2.13
C GLY A 47 -14.10 11.00 2.95
N ARG A 48 -13.74 9.88 2.33
CA ARG A 48 -13.42 8.62 3.02
C ARG A 48 -11.93 8.28 2.91
N HIS A 49 -11.39 8.22 1.69
CA HIS A 49 -10.01 7.81 1.41
C HIS A 49 -9.10 8.99 1.08
N PHE A 50 -9.67 10.12 0.74
CA PHE A 50 -8.94 11.36 0.50
C PHE A 50 -9.84 12.58 0.81
N LEU A 51 -9.19 13.69 1.12
CA LEU A 51 -9.88 14.95 1.41
C LEU A 51 -10.13 15.73 0.13
N SER A 52 -11.22 16.50 0.07
CA SER A 52 -11.55 17.39 -1.08
C SER A 52 -10.46 18.43 -1.38
N THR A 53 -9.56 18.68 -0.44
CA THR A 53 -8.43 19.62 -0.53
C THR A 53 -7.15 18.98 -1.06
N VAL A 54 -7.17 17.70 -1.41
CA VAL A 54 -5.99 17.00 -1.96
C VAL A 54 -5.57 17.62 -3.29
N ASN A 55 -4.26 17.72 -3.51
CA ASN A 55 -3.73 18.13 -4.81
C ASN A 55 -4.07 17.04 -5.85
N PRO A 56 -4.69 17.39 -7.00
CA PRO A 56 -5.03 16.41 -8.03
C PRO A 56 -3.84 15.57 -8.52
N VAL A 57 -2.63 16.14 -8.57
CA VAL A 57 -1.40 15.39 -8.93
C VAL A 57 -1.10 14.30 -7.89
N HIS A 58 -1.22 14.62 -6.61
CA HIS A 58 -1.03 13.65 -5.53
C HIS A 58 -2.13 12.58 -5.54
N LEU A 59 -3.37 12.99 -5.83
CA LEU A 59 -4.48 12.04 -5.90
C LEU A 59 -4.33 11.06 -7.08
N GLY A 60 -3.88 11.53 -8.24
CA GLY A 60 -3.57 10.66 -9.37
C GLY A 60 -2.48 9.65 -9.05
N HIS A 61 -1.43 10.07 -8.33
CA HIS A 61 -0.41 9.19 -7.80
C HIS A 61 -1.01 8.16 -6.82
N LYS A 62 -1.71 8.64 -5.78
CA LYS A 62 -2.29 7.76 -4.74
C LYS A 62 -3.22 6.72 -5.35
N ALA A 63 -4.07 7.11 -6.29
CA ALA A 63 -5.05 6.22 -6.90
C ALA A 63 -4.41 4.98 -7.56
N LEU A 64 -3.25 5.13 -8.20
CA LEU A 64 -2.53 4.00 -8.75
C LEU A 64 -1.64 3.31 -7.69
N ALA A 65 -1.05 4.08 -6.78
CA ALA A 65 -0.11 3.56 -5.78
C ALA A 65 -0.74 2.53 -4.84
N VAL A 66 -1.97 2.75 -4.38
CA VAL A 66 -2.69 1.82 -3.48
C VAL A 66 -2.87 0.47 -4.15
N ASN A 67 -3.26 0.45 -5.41
CA ASN A 67 -3.41 -0.77 -6.20
C ASN A 67 -2.07 -1.47 -6.50
N LEU A 68 -1.02 -0.70 -6.80
CA LEU A 68 0.33 -1.26 -6.98
C LEU A 68 0.87 -1.87 -5.69
N SER A 69 0.42 -1.40 -4.52
CA SER A 69 0.76 -1.97 -3.22
C SER A 69 0.29 -3.43 -3.10
N ASP A 70 -0.91 -3.75 -3.58
CA ASP A 70 -1.39 -5.14 -3.63
C ASP A 70 -0.51 -6.03 -4.52
N LEU A 71 -0.08 -5.51 -5.69
CA LEU A 71 0.84 -6.26 -6.54
C LEU A 71 2.20 -6.47 -5.85
N ALA A 72 2.69 -5.48 -5.11
CA ALA A 72 3.91 -5.63 -4.31
C ALA A 72 3.75 -6.71 -3.24
N ALA A 73 2.63 -6.70 -2.50
CA ALA A 73 2.32 -7.70 -1.48
C ALA A 73 2.23 -9.12 -2.05
N CYS A 74 1.76 -9.25 -3.30
CA CYS A 74 1.71 -10.52 -4.04
C CYS A 74 3.06 -10.90 -4.70
N GLY A 75 4.04 -10.01 -4.71
CA GLY A 75 5.30 -10.20 -5.44
C GLY A 75 5.08 -10.23 -6.96
N ALA A 76 4.11 -9.50 -7.48
CA ALA A 76 3.79 -9.44 -8.90
C ALA A 76 4.45 -8.23 -9.58
N LYS A 77 4.96 -8.41 -10.80
CA LYS A 77 5.45 -7.30 -11.62
C LYS A 77 4.25 -6.62 -12.30
N PRO A 78 4.04 -5.30 -12.10
CA PRO A 78 2.98 -4.56 -12.78
C PRO A 78 3.05 -4.71 -14.32
N ARG A 79 1.89 -4.75 -14.97
CA ARG A 79 1.77 -4.77 -16.43
C ARG A 79 0.81 -3.73 -16.95
N ALA A 80 -0.39 -3.74 -16.41
CA ALA A 80 -1.47 -2.91 -16.91
C ALA A 80 -2.45 -2.55 -15.80
N PHE A 81 -3.25 -1.54 -16.05
CA PHE A 81 -4.39 -1.20 -15.20
C PHE A 81 -5.57 -0.67 -16.02
N MET A 82 -6.75 -0.73 -15.43
CA MET A 82 -7.98 -0.09 -15.90
C MET A 82 -8.42 0.96 -14.90
N LEU A 83 -8.95 2.08 -15.38
CA LEU A 83 -9.44 3.21 -14.57
C LEU A 83 -10.93 3.40 -14.78
N SER A 84 -11.74 3.27 -13.73
CA SER A 84 -13.14 3.70 -13.69
C SER A 84 -13.25 4.97 -12.86
N LEU A 85 -13.69 6.07 -13.49
CA LEU A 85 -13.68 7.41 -12.91
C LEU A 85 -15.06 8.04 -12.97
N ALA A 86 -15.70 8.27 -11.82
CA ALA A 86 -16.89 9.11 -11.72
C ALA A 86 -16.49 10.52 -11.31
N LEU A 87 -16.99 11.53 -12.03
CA LEU A 87 -16.69 12.95 -11.82
C LEU A 87 -17.98 13.75 -11.64
N PRO A 88 -18.06 14.67 -10.66
CA PRO A 88 -19.25 15.53 -10.50
C PRO A 88 -19.40 16.52 -11.66
N ARG A 89 -18.32 16.91 -12.29
CA ARG A 89 -18.24 17.82 -13.43
C ARG A 89 -16.90 17.67 -14.14
N VAL A 90 -16.83 18.11 -15.37
CA VAL A 90 -15.56 18.23 -16.10
C VAL A 90 -14.83 19.50 -15.61
N ASP A 91 -13.65 19.30 -15.02
CA ASP A 91 -12.71 20.35 -14.62
C ASP A 91 -11.35 20.04 -15.27
N GLU A 92 -10.99 20.82 -16.28
CA GLU A 92 -9.77 20.56 -17.07
C GLU A 92 -8.50 20.70 -16.27
N ALA A 93 -8.45 21.63 -15.30
CA ALA A 93 -7.28 21.82 -14.44
C ALA A 93 -7.08 20.64 -13.49
N TRP A 94 -8.18 20.18 -12.90
CA TRP A 94 -8.18 19.00 -12.02
C TRP A 94 -7.78 17.74 -12.81
N LEU A 95 -8.40 17.51 -13.98
CA LEU A 95 -8.09 16.35 -14.84
C LEU A 95 -6.64 16.33 -15.31
N SER A 96 -6.09 17.49 -15.68
CA SER A 96 -4.68 17.61 -16.08
C SER A 96 -3.73 17.23 -14.93
N GLY A 97 -4.01 17.74 -13.72
CA GLY A 97 -3.22 17.39 -12.53
C GLY A 97 -3.33 15.92 -12.17
N PHE A 98 -4.56 15.37 -12.12
CA PHE A 98 -4.81 13.97 -11.83
C PHE A 98 -4.09 13.04 -12.82
N ALA A 99 -4.26 13.30 -14.13
CA ALA A 99 -3.59 12.53 -15.18
C ALA A 99 -2.06 12.65 -15.08
N GLN A 100 -1.51 13.83 -14.73
CA GLN A 100 -0.07 14.00 -14.53
C GLN A 100 0.48 13.07 -13.44
N GLY A 101 -0.14 13.04 -12.27
CA GLY A 101 0.28 12.18 -11.16
C GLY A 101 0.14 10.70 -11.48
N LEU A 102 -1.00 10.32 -12.09
CA LEU A 102 -1.29 8.96 -12.53
C LEU A 102 -0.23 8.45 -13.51
N TRP A 103 0.05 9.22 -14.56
CA TRP A 103 1.00 8.83 -15.59
C TRP A 103 2.45 8.81 -15.09
N ALA A 104 2.83 9.73 -14.22
CA ALA A 104 4.18 9.73 -13.64
C ALA A 104 4.47 8.41 -12.90
N LEU A 105 3.51 7.91 -12.12
CA LEU A 105 3.66 6.65 -11.41
C LEU A 105 3.56 5.44 -12.36
N ALA A 106 2.62 5.48 -13.31
CA ALA A 106 2.46 4.44 -14.32
C ALA A 106 3.74 4.23 -15.15
N ASP A 107 4.37 5.32 -15.56
CA ASP A 107 5.63 5.28 -16.31
C ASP A 107 6.80 4.75 -15.45
N ALA A 108 6.86 5.13 -14.15
CA ALA A 108 7.91 4.65 -13.23
C ALA A 108 7.87 3.13 -13.01
N PHE A 109 6.68 2.52 -13.02
CA PHE A 109 6.50 1.08 -12.85
C PHE A 109 6.20 0.33 -14.16
N GLU A 110 6.32 0.97 -15.29
CA GLU A 110 6.02 0.39 -16.62
C GLU A 110 4.60 -0.23 -16.68
N CYS A 111 3.64 0.34 -15.92
CA CYS A 111 2.27 -0.13 -15.81
C CYS A 111 1.37 0.65 -16.77
N GLU A 112 0.75 -0.02 -17.72
CA GLU A 112 0.05 0.60 -18.86
C GLU A 112 -1.45 0.75 -18.58
N LEU A 113 -2.03 1.96 -18.79
CA LEU A 113 -3.49 2.13 -18.81
C LEU A 113 -4.05 1.55 -20.10
N ILE A 114 -4.88 0.52 -19.99
CA ILE A 114 -5.40 -0.23 -21.14
C ILE A 114 -6.89 -0.06 -21.39
N GLY A 115 -7.64 0.50 -20.44
CA GLY A 115 -9.09 0.68 -20.58
C GLY A 115 -9.69 1.25 -19.30
N GLY A 116 -11.02 1.24 -19.25
CA GLY A 116 -11.78 1.71 -18.11
C GLY A 116 -13.08 2.37 -18.51
N ASP A 117 -13.62 3.21 -17.64
CA ASP A 117 -14.87 3.92 -17.85
C ASP A 117 -14.80 5.32 -17.25
N THR A 118 -15.55 6.27 -17.81
CA THR A 118 -15.67 7.62 -17.25
C THR A 118 -17.12 8.03 -17.27
N THR A 119 -17.66 8.43 -16.13
CA THR A 119 -19.08 8.81 -16.02
C THR A 119 -19.27 10.05 -15.13
N GLN A 120 -20.45 10.63 -15.17
CA GLN A 120 -20.83 11.69 -14.24
C GLN A 120 -21.40 11.11 -12.95
N GLY A 121 -20.86 11.54 -11.80
CA GLY A 121 -21.34 11.12 -10.47
C GLY A 121 -20.51 11.75 -9.36
N PRO A 122 -20.77 11.41 -8.10
CA PRO A 122 -19.87 11.77 -7.00
C PRO A 122 -18.45 11.30 -7.28
N LEU A 123 -17.45 12.10 -6.90
CA LEU A 123 -16.04 11.78 -7.17
C LEU A 123 -15.66 10.42 -6.57
N ASN A 124 -15.37 9.50 -7.46
CA ASN A 124 -14.99 8.13 -7.14
C ASN A 124 -13.98 7.64 -8.17
N ILE A 125 -12.93 6.99 -7.70
CA ILE A 125 -11.85 6.49 -8.52
C ILE A 125 -11.66 5.01 -8.21
N SER A 126 -11.89 4.13 -9.18
CA SER A 126 -11.59 2.71 -9.03
C SER A 126 -10.56 2.30 -10.08
N ILE A 127 -9.51 1.64 -9.62
CA ILE A 127 -8.46 1.11 -10.49
C ILE A 127 -8.40 -0.40 -10.29
N THR A 128 -8.34 -1.13 -11.40
CA THR A 128 -8.01 -2.55 -11.41
C THR A 128 -6.61 -2.71 -11.99
N VAL A 129 -5.69 -3.26 -11.21
CA VAL A 129 -4.32 -3.54 -11.66
C VAL A 129 -4.15 -5.00 -12.08
N ILE A 130 -3.25 -5.22 -13.02
CA ILE A 130 -2.88 -6.52 -13.57
C ILE A 130 -1.36 -6.62 -13.53
N GLY A 131 -0.85 -7.68 -12.90
CA GLY A 131 0.58 -7.98 -12.83
C GLY A 131 0.90 -9.42 -13.19
N ASP A 132 2.15 -9.68 -13.51
CA ASP A 132 2.68 -11.01 -13.76
C ASP A 132 3.44 -11.55 -12.54
N VAL A 133 3.14 -12.80 -12.17
CA VAL A 133 3.89 -13.53 -11.15
C VAL A 133 4.24 -14.92 -11.69
N PRO A 134 5.49 -15.42 -11.54
CA PRO A 134 5.82 -16.77 -11.98
C PRO A 134 4.94 -17.80 -11.29
N ALA A 135 4.49 -18.80 -12.03
CA ALA A 135 3.57 -19.82 -11.52
C ALA A 135 4.09 -20.46 -10.22
N GLY A 136 3.28 -20.44 -9.18
CA GLY A 136 3.60 -20.96 -7.84
C GLY A 136 4.62 -20.13 -7.05
N LYS A 137 4.88 -18.86 -7.43
CA LYS A 137 5.82 -17.97 -6.73
C LYS A 137 5.16 -16.71 -6.16
N ALA A 138 3.83 -16.62 -6.21
CA ALA A 138 3.11 -15.54 -5.55
C ALA A 138 3.38 -15.57 -4.04
N LEU A 139 3.57 -14.39 -3.46
CA LEU A 139 3.50 -14.20 -2.02
C LEU A 139 2.02 -14.21 -1.62
N LEU A 140 1.70 -14.88 -0.52
CA LEU A 140 0.34 -15.05 -0.05
C LEU A 140 0.23 -14.60 1.41
N ARG A 141 -0.98 -14.30 1.86
CA ARG A 141 -1.27 -14.12 3.29
C ARG A 141 -1.08 -15.41 4.08
N SER A 142 -1.29 -16.58 3.48
CA SER A 142 -1.04 -17.90 4.07
C SER A 142 0.42 -18.31 3.88
N GLY A 143 0.95 -19.10 4.85
CA GLY A 143 2.30 -19.68 4.75
C GLY A 143 3.23 -19.30 5.87
N ALA A 144 2.87 -18.35 6.75
CA ALA A 144 3.63 -18.03 7.94
C ALA A 144 3.77 -19.26 8.86
N GLN A 145 4.97 -19.49 9.38
CA GLN A 145 5.28 -20.65 10.22
C GLN A 145 5.73 -20.21 11.61
N VAL A 146 5.41 -21.03 12.63
CA VAL A 146 5.90 -20.78 13.99
C VAL A 146 7.42 -20.71 14.01
N GLY A 147 7.95 -19.62 14.54
CA GLY A 147 9.38 -19.33 14.59
C GLY A 147 9.86 -18.35 13.50
N ASP A 148 9.05 -18.06 12.48
CA ASP A 148 9.37 -17.01 11.51
C ASP A 148 9.51 -15.66 12.20
N ASP A 149 10.46 -14.86 11.73
CA ASP A 149 10.53 -13.44 12.06
C ASP A 149 9.47 -12.66 11.31
N ILE A 150 8.94 -11.59 11.93
CA ILE A 150 7.99 -10.65 11.33
C ILE A 150 8.73 -9.36 10.98
N TYR A 151 8.55 -8.90 9.76
CA TYR A 151 9.19 -7.70 9.21
C TYR A 151 8.17 -6.70 8.69
N VAL A 152 8.57 -5.42 8.72
CA VAL A 152 7.85 -4.31 8.08
C VAL A 152 8.82 -3.53 7.21
N SER A 153 8.36 -3.12 6.03
CA SER A 153 9.11 -2.21 5.15
C SER A 153 8.88 -0.76 5.53
N GLY A 154 9.83 0.11 5.22
CA GLY A 154 9.69 1.57 5.34
C GLY A 154 9.35 2.06 6.74
N THR A 155 8.38 2.97 6.82
CA THR A 155 7.88 3.61 8.03
C THR A 155 6.36 3.54 8.13
N LEU A 156 5.82 3.53 9.35
CA LEU A 156 4.39 3.45 9.63
C LEU A 156 3.92 4.61 10.50
N GLY A 157 2.66 4.99 10.33
CA GLY A 157 1.97 5.95 11.17
C GLY A 157 2.17 7.40 10.78
N ASP A 158 3.10 7.71 9.86
CA ASP A 158 3.27 9.09 9.38
C ASP A 158 2.00 9.59 8.66
N ALA A 159 1.33 8.75 7.88
CA ALA A 159 0.04 9.08 7.25
C ALA A 159 -1.02 9.42 8.31
N ARG A 160 -1.07 8.67 9.41
CA ARG A 160 -1.97 8.95 10.54
C ARG A 160 -1.66 10.29 11.21
N VAL A 161 -0.39 10.67 11.36
CA VAL A 161 0.01 12.00 11.86
C VAL A 161 -0.60 13.09 11.00
N ALA A 162 -0.49 13.00 9.67
CA ALA A 162 -1.08 13.98 8.76
C ALA A 162 -2.62 14.05 8.91
N LEU A 163 -3.28 12.91 9.01
CA LEU A 163 -4.72 12.83 9.19
C LEU A 163 -5.18 13.50 10.49
N GLU A 164 -4.47 13.28 11.61
CA GLU A 164 -4.80 13.89 12.89
C GLU A 164 -4.58 15.42 12.88
N VAL A 165 -3.60 15.90 12.11
CA VAL A 165 -3.42 17.36 11.89
C VAL A 165 -4.60 17.92 11.06
N PHE A 166 -5.02 17.25 9.98
CA PHE A 166 -6.20 17.67 9.21
C PHE A 166 -7.49 17.69 10.03
N ARG A 167 -7.63 16.77 10.97
CA ARG A 167 -8.77 16.72 11.91
C ARG A 167 -8.71 17.77 13.02
N GLY A 168 -7.60 18.50 13.15
CA GLY A 168 -7.38 19.47 14.22
C GLY A 168 -7.09 18.85 15.59
N HIS A 169 -6.78 17.55 15.64
CA HIS A 169 -6.48 16.84 16.88
C HIS A 169 -5.00 16.90 17.25
N LEU A 170 -4.13 17.23 16.29
CA LEU A 170 -2.70 17.30 16.48
C LEU A 170 -2.13 18.60 15.88
N SER A 171 -1.18 19.22 16.57
CA SER A 171 -0.40 20.34 16.06
C SER A 171 1.08 19.95 16.01
N VAL A 172 1.71 20.09 14.86
CA VAL A 172 3.12 19.75 14.63
C VAL A 172 3.81 20.87 13.85
N PRO A 173 5.16 20.94 13.83
CA PRO A 173 5.89 21.84 12.94
C PRO A 173 5.49 21.63 11.47
N GLU A 174 5.46 22.68 10.68
CA GLU A 174 5.08 22.64 9.26
C GLU A 174 5.89 21.61 8.46
N SER A 175 7.20 21.52 8.70
CA SER A 175 8.07 20.55 8.04
C SER A 175 7.66 19.09 8.32
N VAL A 176 7.24 18.80 9.55
CA VAL A 176 6.74 17.48 9.95
C VAL A 176 5.42 17.18 9.25
N PHE A 177 4.51 18.16 9.24
CA PHE A 177 3.22 18.02 8.56
C PHE A 177 3.39 17.76 7.07
N LEU A 178 4.24 18.52 6.38
CA LEU A 178 4.47 18.36 4.94
C LEU A 178 5.04 16.97 4.62
N THR A 179 5.98 16.47 5.42
CA THR A 179 6.54 15.12 5.26
C THR A 179 5.47 14.06 5.49
N ALA A 180 4.73 14.15 6.59
CA ALA A 180 3.65 13.24 6.92
C ALA A 180 2.52 13.25 5.86
N ARG A 181 2.16 14.44 5.38
CA ARG A 181 1.19 14.63 4.31
C ARG A 181 1.65 13.97 3.00
N THR A 182 2.93 14.10 2.66
CA THR A 182 3.49 13.41 1.47
C THR A 182 3.34 11.90 1.61
N ARG A 183 3.61 11.32 2.78
CA ARG A 183 3.40 9.88 3.01
C ARG A 183 1.94 9.48 2.82
N MET A 184 0.98 10.26 3.30
CA MET A 184 -0.45 10.02 3.17
C MET A 184 -0.96 10.18 1.72
N GLU A 185 -0.51 11.24 1.02
CA GLU A 185 -1.03 11.58 -0.32
C GLU A 185 -0.25 10.92 -1.47
N GLN A 186 1.01 10.53 -1.25
CA GLN A 186 1.90 9.94 -2.25
C GLN A 186 2.65 8.71 -1.69
N PRO A 187 1.94 7.64 -1.28
CA PRO A 187 2.61 6.42 -0.83
C PRO A 187 3.49 5.83 -1.92
N THR A 188 4.55 5.12 -1.53
CA THR A 188 5.50 4.49 -2.46
C THR A 188 5.24 2.99 -2.51
N PRO A 189 4.69 2.44 -3.60
CA PRO A 189 4.50 1.01 -3.74
C PRO A 189 5.83 0.25 -3.66
N ARG A 190 5.90 -0.80 -2.86
CA ARG A 190 7.13 -1.57 -2.61
C ARG A 190 7.32 -2.71 -3.61
N ILE A 191 7.11 -2.43 -4.90
CA ILE A 191 7.18 -3.42 -5.98
C ILE A 191 8.52 -4.15 -5.98
N ASP A 192 9.64 -3.43 -6.01
CA ASP A 192 10.97 -4.04 -6.09
C ASP A 192 11.26 -4.92 -4.87
N LEU A 193 10.81 -4.51 -3.68
CA LEU A 193 10.91 -5.35 -2.49
C LEU A 193 10.05 -6.60 -2.61
N GLY A 194 8.78 -6.47 -3.01
CA GLY A 194 7.88 -7.61 -3.22
C GLY A 194 8.47 -8.63 -4.19
N LEU A 195 9.06 -8.17 -5.29
CA LEU A 195 9.75 -9.04 -6.26
C LEU A 195 10.96 -9.75 -5.64
N ALA A 196 11.77 -9.04 -4.84
CA ALA A 196 12.97 -9.58 -4.18
C ALA A 196 12.62 -10.56 -3.06
N LEU A 197 11.46 -10.45 -2.43
CA LEU A 197 11.00 -11.34 -1.37
C LEU A 197 10.48 -12.69 -1.85
N ARG A 198 10.27 -12.88 -3.15
CA ARG A 198 9.85 -14.18 -3.71
C ARG A 198 10.86 -15.29 -3.37
N GLY A 199 10.37 -16.34 -2.69
CA GLY A 199 11.20 -17.46 -2.23
C GLY A 199 11.98 -17.20 -0.93
N LEU A 200 11.94 -15.99 -0.37
CA LEU A 200 12.46 -15.63 0.95
C LEU A 200 11.35 -15.52 1.98
N ALA A 201 10.31 -14.75 1.67
CA ALA A 201 9.16 -14.59 2.55
C ALA A 201 8.23 -15.82 2.49
N THR A 202 7.70 -16.19 3.65
CA THR A 202 6.70 -17.26 3.80
C THR A 202 5.28 -16.75 3.68
N SER A 203 5.04 -15.47 4.00
CA SER A 203 3.78 -14.75 3.81
C SER A 203 4.01 -13.27 3.64
N ALA A 204 3.08 -12.56 3.01
CA ALA A 204 3.10 -11.11 2.90
C ALA A 204 1.69 -10.53 2.77
N ALA A 205 1.53 -9.27 3.19
CA ALA A 205 0.41 -8.39 2.93
C ALA A 205 0.94 -6.95 2.85
N ASP A 206 0.20 -6.05 2.21
CA ASP A 206 0.44 -4.62 2.37
C ASP A 206 -0.28 -4.08 3.62
N ILE A 207 0.07 -2.88 4.05
CA ILE A 207 -0.47 -2.24 5.25
C ILE A 207 -1.34 -1.06 4.82
N SER A 208 -2.64 -1.31 4.68
CA SER A 208 -3.67 -0.32 4.30
C SER A 208 -4.53 0.10 5.49
N ASP A 209 -4.98 -0.85 6.31
CA ASP A 209 -5.89 -0.66 7.46
C ASP A 209 -5.16 -0.57 8.81
N GLY A 210 -3.84 -0.69 8.77
CA GLY A 210 -2.95 -0.66 9.92
C GLY A 210 -2.32 -2.02 10.22
N LEU A 211 -1.09 -1.96 10.74
CA LEU A 211 -0.24 -3.14 10.93
C LEU A 211 -0.94 -4.31 11.62
N LEU A 212 -1.70 -4.04 12.70
CA LEU A 212 -2.35 -5.12 13.46
C LEU A 212 -3.49 -5.79 12.67
N GLY A 213 -4.23 -5.03 11.87
CA GLY A 213 -5.30 -5.55 11.01
C GLY A 213 -4.71 -6.45 9.92
N ASP A 214 -3.77 -5.90 9.17
CA ASP A 214 -3.19 -6.57 8.00
C ASP A 214 -2.32 -7.78 8.38
N LEU A 215 -1.54 -7.67 9.47
CA LEU A 215 -0.87 -8.82 10.07
C LEU A 215 -1.90 -9.87 10.55
N GLY A 216 -3.03 -9.41 11.11
CA GLY A 216 -4.12 -10.29 11.53
C GLY A 216 -4.63 -11.19 10.42
N HIS A 217 -4.73 -10.68 9.19
CA HIS A 217 -5.09 -11.47 8.00
C HIS A 217 -4.06 -12.56 7.67
N ILE A 218 -2.75 -12.25 7.78
CA ILE A 218 -1.68 -13.25 7.63
C ILE A 218 -1.82 -14.33 8.69
N LEU A 219 -1.99 -13.93 9.96
CA LEU A 219 -2.08 -14.86 11.09
C LEU A 219 -3.30 -15.80 10.98
N GLN A 220 -4.44 -15.24 10.57
CA GLN A 220 -5.64 -16.01 10.36
C GLN A 220 -5.48 -17.01 9.20
N ALA A 221 -4.97 -16.54 8.05
CA ALA A 221 -4.77 -17.39 6.87
C ALA A 221 -3.74 -18.50 7.12
N SER A 222 -2.77 -18.27 8.02
CA SER A 222 -1.71 -19.21 8.38
C SER A 222 -2.02 -20.02 9.65
N GLN A 223 -3.12 -19.73 10.37
CA GLN A 223 -3.54 -20.37 11.63
C GLN A 223 -2.45 -20.30 12.73
N VAL A 224 -1.83 -19.14 12.88
CA VAL A 224 -0.78 -18.87 13.86
C VAL A 224 -1.06 -17.58 14.63
N GLY A 225 -0.25 -17.28 15.64
CA GLY A 225 -0.24 -16.02 16.38
C GLY A 225 1.08 -15.27 16.19
N ALA A 226 1.16 -14.08 16.75
CA ALA A 226 2.36 -13.25 16.72
C ALA A 226 2.69 -12.65 18.08
N ASP A 227 3.98 -12.51 18.36
CA ASP A 227 4.52 -11.62 19.37
C ASP A 227 5.18 -10.43 18.65
N ILE A 228 4.72 -9.21 18.96
CA ILE A 228 5.29 -7.96 18.45
C ILE A 228 6.07 -7.28 19.55
N ASP A 229 7.32 -6.99 19.29
CA ASP A 229 8.26 -6.31 20.18
C ASP A 229 8.10 -4.79 19.96
N THR A 230 7.43 -4.10 20.92
CA THR A 230 7.13 -2.69 20.76
C THR A 230 8.36 -1.78 20.72
N PRO A 231 9.47 -2.06 21.42
CA PRO A 231 10.74 -1.35 21.21
C PRO A 231 11.29 -1.46 19.78
N MET A 232 11.14 -2.62 19.14
CA MET A 232 11.58 -2.81 17.75
C MET A 232 10.65 -2.12 16.76
N ALA A 233 9.35 -2.02 17.06
CA ALA A 233 8.37 -1.33 16.22
C ALA A 233 8.42 0.20 16.37
N SER A 234 8.79 0.73 17.55
CA SER A 234 8.80 2.17 17.82
C SER A 234 9.56 3.03 16.79
N PRO A 235 10.72 2.60 16.23
CA PRO A 235 11.42 3.38 15.22
C PRO A 235 10.71 3.51 13.86
N LEU A 236 9.61 2.78 13.65
CA LEU A 236 8.84 2.84 12.40
C LEU A 236 8.14 4.19 12.19
N LEU A 237 7.84 4.95 13.25
CA LEU A 237 7.29 6.31 13.11
C LEU A 237 8.45 7.29 12.88
N ALA A 238 8.64 7.72 11.62
CA ALA A 238 9.78 8.53 11.23
C ALA A 238 9.84 9.89 11.95
N CYS A 239 8.69 10.51 12.18
CA CYS A 239 8.59 11.80 12.85
C CYS A 239 8.52 11.71 14.40
N ALA A 240 8.66 10.52 15.00
CA ALA A 240 8.46 10.28 16.45
C ALA A 240 9.20 11.28 17.35
N SER A 241 10.48 11.55 17.07
CA SER A 241 11.31 12.47 17.86
C SER A 241 10.89 13.95 17.80
N GLN A 242 10.06 14.30 16.81
CA GLN A 242 9.56 15.64 16.58
C GLN A 242 8.13 15.83 17.08
N LEU A 243 7.51 14.74 17.56
CA LEU A 243 6.17 14.73 18.12
C LEU A 243 6.24 14.83 19.64
N ASN A 244 5.50 15.79 20.19
CA ASN A 244 5.30 15.88 21.65
C ASN A 244 4.10 15.02 22.08
N LEU A 245 4.20 13.69 21.83
CA LEU A 245 3.16 12.72 22.12
C LEU A 245 3.65 11.64 23.08
N PRO A 246 2.75 11.12 23.96
CA PRO A 246 3.05 9.93 24.75
C PRO A 246 3.43 8.74 23.86
N GLN A 247 4.33 7.90 24.34
CA GLN A 247 4.76 6.70 23.63
C GLN A 247 3.58 5.78 23.24
N SER A 248 2.57 5.70 24.11
CA SER A 248 1.36 4.92 23.82
C SER A 248 0.62 5.41 22.57
N GLN A 249 0.52 6.72 22.37
CA GLN A 249 -0.12 7.30 21.20
C GLN A 249 0.75 7.15 19.95
N GLN A 250 2.07 7.27 20.08
CA GLN A 250 2.98 6.97 18.96
C GLN A 250 2.86 5.50 18.52
N LEU A 251 2.77 4.57 19.47
CA LEU A 251 2.52 3.15 19.18
C LEU A 251 1.16 2.93 18.52
N GLU A 252 0.13 3.64 18.94
CA GLU A 252 -1.19 3.59 18.29
C GLU A 252 -1.10 3.97 16.81
N PHE A 253 -0.37 5.03 16.48
CA PHE A 253 -0.19 5.45 15.09
C PHE A 253 0.56 4.39 14.26
N ILE A 254 1.59 3.76 14.82
CA ILE A 254 2.34 2.69 14.16
C ILE A 254 1.48 1.43 13.96
N LEU A 255 0.76 1.02 15.00
CA LEU A 255 0.10 -0.27 15.04
C LEU A 255 -1.28 -0.28 14.36
N SER A 256 -1.94 0.89 14.34
CA SER A 256 -3.34 1.02 13.89
C SER A 256 -3.59 2.21 12.97
N GLY A 257 -2.53 2.88 12.50
CA GLY A 257 -2.66 4.12 11.74
C GLY A 257 -3.35 3.95 10.39
N GLY A 258 -2.90 2.97 9.64
CA GLY A 258 -3.34 2.72 8.25
C GLY A 258 -2.85 3.77 7.24
N ASP A 259 -3.21 3.55 5.97
CA ASP A 259 -2.88 4.43 4.84
C ASP A 259 -1.36 4.56 4.56
N ASP A 260 -0.58 3.57 5.00
CA ASP A 260 0.89 3.55 4.90
C ASP A 260 1.41 2.90 3.61
N TYR A 261 0.73 1.86 3.11
CA TYR A 261 1.08 1.10 1.90
C TYR A 261 2.51 0.57 1.90
N GLU A 262 2.95 0.15 3.07
CA GLU A 262 4.16 -0.63 3.29
C GLU A 262 3.84 -2.13 3.27
N LEU A 263 4.86 -3.00 3.32
CA LEU A 263 4.67 -4.44 3.40
C LEU A 263 4.91 -4.94 4.83
N VAL A 264 4.01 -5.79 5.32
CA VAL A 264 4.26 -6.70 6.43
C VAL A 264 4.47 -8.11 5.88
N PHE A 265 5.53 -8.78 6.30
CA PHE A 265 5.84 -10.13 5.82
C PHE A 265 6.56 -10.96 6.88
N THR A 266 6.53 -12.28 6.69
CA THR A 266 7.23 -13.23 7.54
C THR A 266 8.32 -13.95 6.77
N ALA A 267 9.41 -14.31 7.46
CA ALA A 267 10.48 -15.08 6.87
C ALA A 267 11.21 -15.94 7.94
N PRO A 268 11.70 -17.13 7.57
CA PRO A 268 12.47 -17.97 8.48
C PRO A 268 13.75 -17.26 8.94
N PRO A 269 14.20 -17.45 10.22
CA PRO A 269 15.36 -16.78 10.78
C PRO A 269 16.68 -17.00 10.00
N GLN A 270 16.81 -18.11 9.29
CA GLN A 270 17.99 -18.37 8.45
C GLN A 270 18.13 -17.42 7.28
N TRP A 271 17.05 -16.78 6.82
CA TRP A 271 17.03 -15.83 5.70
C TRP A 271 17.22 -14.36 6.13
N ARG A 272 17.55 -14.07 7.39
CA ARG A 272 17.74 -12.68 7.87
C ARG A 272 18.67 -11.85 7.00
N ALA A 273 19.81 -12.44 6.61
CA ALA A 273 20.80 -11.74 5.78
C ALA A 273 20.25 -11.45 4.37
N ASP A 274 19.54 -12.42 3.79
CA ASP A 274 18.95 -12.28 2.46
C ASP A 274 17.77 -11.29 2.44
N VAL A 275 16.95 -11.27 3.51
CA VAL A 275 15.89 -10.26 3.71
C VAL A 275 16.46 -8.85 3.79
N LEU A 276 17.55 -8.66 4.56
CA LEU A 276 18.22 -7.35 4.62
C LEU A 276 18.84 -6.97 3.27
N ALA A 277 19.43 -7.92 2.54
CA ALA A 277 19.96 -7.69 1.21
C ALA A 277 18.86 -7.34 0.20
N ALA A 278 17.69 -7.97 0.29
CA ALA A 278 16.51 -7.61 -0.51
C ALA A 278 16.08 -6.17 -0.24
N GLY A 279 16.07 -5.73 1.02
CA GLY A 279 15.81 -4.34 1.41
C GLY A 279 16.80 -3.36 0.79
N VAL A 280 18.09 -3.65 0.87
CA VAL A 280 19.16 -2.81 0.27
C VAL A 280 18.99 -2.73 -1.25
N THR A 281 18.78 -3.86 -1.93
CA THR A 281 18.65 -3.93 -3.39
C THR A 281 17.43 -3.18 -3.89
N SER A 282 16.32 -3.20 -3.13
CA SER A 282 15.08 -2.49 -3.46
C SER A 282 15.06 -1.04 -2.92
N ASN A 283 16.17 -0.55 -2.38
CA ASN A 283 16.23 0.77 -1.72
C ASN A 283 15.08 0.99 -0.71
N THR A 284 14.73 -0.05 0.05
CA THR A 284 13.65 -0.04 1.03
C THR A 284 14.17 -0.52 2.38
N SER A 285 14.03 0.28 3.43
CA SER A 285 14.36 -0.19 4.78
C SER A 285 13.45 -1.35 5.18
N VAL A 286 14.01 -2.33 5.87
CA VAL A 286 13.25 -3.48 6.39
C VAL A 286 13.56 -3.64 7.87
N THR A 287 12.54 -3.60 8.70
CA THR A 287 12.66 -3.68 10.16
C THR A 287 12.01 -4.95 10.67
N ARG A 288 12.77 -5.76 11.41
CA ARG A 288 12.21 -6.89 12.14
C ARG A 288 11.51 -6.37 13.39
N ILE A 289 10.26 -6.77 13.60
CA ILE A 289 9.41 -6.25 14.69
C ILE A 289 8.88 -7.34 15.63
N GLY A 290 9.11 -8.62 15.34
CA GLY A 290 8.53 -9.67 16.17
C GLY A 290 8.78 -11.06 15.62
N LYS A 291 7.96 -12.01 16.12
CA LYS A 291 7.99 -13.43 15.72
C LYS A 291 6.62 -14.04 15.64
N VAL A 292 6.47 -14.98 14.72
CA VAL A 292 5.32 -15.87 14.64
C VAL A 292 5.40 -16.92 15.75
N ARG A 293 4.29 -17.11 16.49
CA ARG A 293 4.18 -18.09 17.56
C ARG A 293 3.01 -19.06 17.34
N ALA A 294 2.95 -20.13 18.10
CA ALA A 294 1.80 -20.98 18.17
C ALA A 294 0.60 -20.26 18.81
N GLY A 295 -0.61 -20.70 18.47
CA GLY A 295 -1.86 -20.10 18.94
C GLY A 295 -2.39 -19.05 17.99
N GLN A 296 -3.22 -18.12 18.46
CA GLN A 296 -3.88 -17.11 17.65
C GLN A 296 -3.62 -15.69 18.18
N GLY A 297 -3.93 -14.68 17.34
CA GLY A 297 -3.91 -13.27 17.68
C GLY A 297 -2.52 -12.70 17.88
N VAL A 298 -2.47 -11.39 18.11
CA VAL A 298 -1.23 -10.63 18.35
C VAL A 298 -1.10 -10.37 19.84
N GLN A 299 0.10 -10.64 20.36
CA GLN A 299 0.52 -10.24 21.70
C GLN A 299 1.62 -9.17 21.58
N LEU A 300 1.38 -7.98 22.13
CA LEU A 300 2.39 -6.94 22.25
C LEU A 300 3.31 -7.24 23.44
N ARG A 301 4.60 -6.99 23.27
CA ARG A 301 5.62 -7.15 24.30
C ARG A 301 6.34 -5.84 24.56
N ASP A 302 6.57 -5.54 25.84
CA ASP A 302 7.35 -4.38 26.29
C ASP A 302 8.87 -4.64 26.21
N ALA A 303 9.67 -3.66 26.66
CA ALA A 303 11.13 -3.74 26.67
C ALA A 303 11.69 -4.85 27.59
N ALA A 304 10.92 -5.33 28.55
CA ALA A 304 11.25 -6.45 29.42
C ALA A 304 10.75 -7.80 28.85
N GLY A 305 10.14 -7.78 27.65
CA GLY A 305 9.55 -8.96 27.03
C GLY A 305 8.22 -9.39 27.67
N GLN A 306 7.64 -8.56 28.55
CA GLN A 306 6.38 -8.89 29.23
C GLN A 306 5.19 -8.55 28.33
N PRO A 307 4.11 -9.35 28.39
CA PRO A 307 2.88 -9.04 27.69
C PRO A 307 2.30 -7.70 28.12
N MET A 308 1.84 -6.90 27.13
CA MET A 308 1.13 -5.66 27.37
C MET A 308 -0.39 -5.91 27.23
N ASP A 309 -1.17 -5.34 28.17
CA ASP A 309 -2.65 -5.42 28.11
C ASP A 309 -3.26 -4.35 27.19
N GLN A 310 -2.44 -3.50 26.56
CA GLN A 310 -2.90 -2.45 25.68
C GLN A 310 -3.45 -3.05 24.38
N ARG A 311 -4.68 -2.63 24.01
CA ARG A 311 -5.34 -3.05 22.79
C ARG A 311 -5.49 -1.86 21.85
N PHE A 312 -5.17 -2.05 20.58
CA PHE A 312 -5.36 -1.08 19.53
C PHE A 312 -6.36 -1.68 18.52
N ALA A 313 -7.28 -0.85 18.04
CA ALA A 313 -8.23 -1.27 17.00
C ALA A 313 -7.68 -0.88 15.63
N SER A 314 -7.77 -1.79 14.67
CA SER A 314 -7.56 -1.48 13.25
C SER A 314 -8.75 -0.72 12.68
N PHE A 315 -8.55 -0.09 11.53
CA PHE A 315 -9.61 0.62 10.84
C PHE A 315 -10.65 -0.37 10.30
N ASP A 316 -11.92 0.01 10.38
CA ASP A 316 -13.05 -0.72 9.79
C ASP A 316 -13.97 0.29 9.09
N HIS A 317 -14.31 0.03 7.83
CA HIS A 317 -15.17 0.90 7.02
C HIS A 317 -16.61 1.00 7.54
N PHE A 318 -17.06 0.02 8.31
CA PHE A 318 -18.46 -0.12 8.75
C PHE A 318 -18.62 -0.12 10.28
N ALA A 319 -17.51 0.05 11.05
CA ALA A 319 -17.55 0.15 12.51
C ALA A 319 -17.76 1.58 13.02
#